data_34856c2d5b676d95daa274ba86f59dfc
#
_entry.id   34856c2d5b676d95daa274ba86f59dfc
#
_cell.length_a   1.000
_cell.length_b   1.000
_cell.length_c   1.000
_cell.angle_alpha   90.00
_cell.angle_beta   90.00
_cell.angle_gamma   90.00
#
_symmetry.space_group_name_H-M   'P 1'
#
loop_
_entity.id
_entity.type
_entity.pdbx_description
1 polymer ?
#
loop_
_entity_poly.entity_id
_entity_poly.type
_entity_poly.pdbx_seq_one_letter_code
_entity_poly.pdbx_strand_id
1 'polypeptide(L)'
;FSFIGLLVGEGTPTGPGGSHSVDELYSLAKQIFAGAVGKYGFAPGEIFFDSTVFPLAIDMPMEANVPGYTYRAFETIKKIKSDAQFNGVHCSLGISNCVRDLPGRRIGVCRAYVAKAAEYGLDAAIVNVAHHYGQVEPDPGLMELVDAYAKMDGSAESMNRAMELMGKFCRENRKGA
;
A
#
# COMPACT_ATOMS: atom_id res chain seq x y z
N PHE A 1 -6.13 19.73 15.00
CA PHE A 1 -6.77 18.51 14.48
C PHE A 1 -5.98 17.95 13.34
N SER A 2 -5.83 16.61 13.27
CA SER A 2 -5.32 15.93 12.09
C SER A 2 -6.39 14.96 11.59
N PHE A 3 -6.42 14.67 10.28
CA PHE A 3 -7.34 13.69 9.72
C PHE A 3 -6.65 12.78 8.70
N ILE A 4 -7.25 11.62 8.46
CA ILE A 4 -6.82 10.70 7.42
C ILE A 4 -7.82 10.81 6.27
N GLY A 5 -7.33 11.27 5.11
CA GLY A 5 -8.06 11.26 3.85
C GLY A 5 -7.88 9.90 3.15
N LEU A 6 -8.92 9.08 3.20
CA LEU A 6 -8.91 7.79 2.52
C LEU A 6 -9.09 8.00 1.01
N LEU A 7 -8.15 7.51 0.22
CA LEU A 7 -8.17 7.64 -1.24
C LEU A 7 -9.05 6.53 -1.87
N VAL A 8 -10.36 6.65 -1.62
CA VAL A 8 -11.40 5.77 -2.18
C VAL A 8 -12.48 6.64 -2.78
N GLY A 9 -12.73 6.54 -4.08
CA GLY A 9 -13.73 7.34 -4.79
C GLY A 9 -15.16 6.83 -4.56
N GLU A 10 -16.14 7.73 -4.72
CA GLU A 10 -17.56 7.34 -4.81
C GLU A 10 -17.77 6.42 -6.02
N GLY A 11 -18.50 5.33 -5.81
CA GLY A 11 -18.78 4.35 -6.87
C GLY A 11 -17.66 3.35 -7.13
N THR A 12 -16.61 3.35 -6.31
CA THR A 12 -15.69 2.21 -6.29
C THR A 12 -16.47 0.97 -5.90
N PRO A 13 -16.45 -0.08 -6.72
CA PRO A 13 -16.89 -1.37 -6.23
C PRO A 13 -16.08 -1.69 -4.98
N THR A 14 -16.72 -1.94 -3.86
CA THR A 14 -16.11 -2.38 -2.60
C THR A 14 -15.58 -3.82 -2.71
N GLY A 15 -15.28 -4.26 -3.93
CA GLY A 15 -14.78 -5.57 -4.27
C GLY A 15 -13.44 -5.52 -5.00
N PRO A 16 -12.83 -6.67 -5.24
CA PRO A 16 -11.51 -6.78 -5.86
C PRO A 16 -11.38 -6.25 -7.29
N GLY A 17 -12.41 -5.61 -7.85
CA GLY A 17 -12.43 -5.06 -9.20
C GLY A 17 -12.47 -3.53 -9.30
N GLY A 18 -12.42 -2.80 -8.18
CA GLY A 18 -12.35 -1.34 -8.22
C GLY A 18 -10.97 -0.87 -8.69
N SER A 19 -10.83 -0.65 -9.99
CA SER A 19 -9.55 -0.19 -10.55
C SER A 19 -9.47 1.33 -10.46
N HIS A 20 -8.91 1.85 -9.38
CA HIS A 20 -8.37 3.20 -9.43
C HIS A 20 -6.92 3.13 -9.89
N SER A 21 -6.63 3.83 -10.96
CA SER A 21 -5.26 4.07 -11.39
C SER A 21 -4.53 4.97 -10.38
N VAL A 22 -3.21 4.97 -10.44
CA VAL A 22 -2.37 5.90 -9.65
C VAL A 22 -2.81 7.35 -9.89
N ASP A 23 -3.17 7.69 -11.13
CA ASP A 23 -3.60 9.05 -11.50
C ASP A 23 -4.96 9.42 -10.91
N GLU A 24 -5.89 8.48 -10.82
CA GLU A 24 -7.19 8.71 -10.18
C GLU A 24 -7.05 8.90 -8.68
N LEU A 25 -6.27 8.04 -8.00
CA LEU A 25 -5.98 8.18 -6.56
C LEU A 25 -5.27 9.50 -6.25
N TYR A 26 -4.31 9.88 -7.09
CA TYR A 26 -3.61 11.14 -6.97
C TYR A 26 -4.53 12.35 -7.23
N SER A 27 -5.44 12.26 -8.19
CA SER A 27 -6.43 13.31 -8.46
C SER A 27 -7.38 13.51 -7.29
N LEU A 28 -7.78 12.41 -6.63
CA LEU A 28 -8.59 12.45 -5.42
C LEU A 28 -7.83 13.12 -4.27
N ALA A 29 -6.53 12.80 -4.11
CA ALA A 29 -5.69 13.47 -3.11
C ALA A 29 -5.65 14.99 -3.34
N LYS A 30 -5.54 15.46 -4.59
CA LYS A 30 -5.62 16.89 -4.93
C LYS A 30 -6.95 17.54 -4.54
N GLN A 31 -8.06 16.85 -4.80
CA GLN A 31 -9.39 17.35 -4.44
C GLN A 31 -9.55 17.48 -2.93
N ILE A 32 -9.14 16.44 -2.17
CA ILE A 32 -9.19 16.45 -0.71
C ILE A 32 -8.29 17.57 -0.17
N PHE A 33 -7.04 17.69 -0.67
CA PHE A 33 -6.11 18.71 -0.26
C PHE A 33 -6.64 20.12 -0.50
N ALA A 34 -7.15 20.39 -1.70
CA ALA A 34 -7.71 21.70 -2.03
C ALA A 34 -8.89 22.08 -1.13
N GLY A 35 -9.77 21.11 -0.82
CA GLY A 35 -10.85 21.31 0.13
C GLY A 35 -10.36 21.54 1.56
N ALA A 36 -9.45 20.70 2.03
CA ALA A 36 -8.93 20.76 3.40
C ALA A 36 -8.19 22.08 3.65
N VAL A 37 -7.24 22.43 2.80
CA VAL A 37 -6.43 23.65 2.97
C VAL A 37 -7.23 24.90 2.59
N GLY A 38 -7.86 24.90 1.40
CA GLY A 38 -8.49 26.10 0.84
C GLY A 38 -9.81 26.46 1.50
N LYS A 39 -10.63 25.47 1.87
CA LYS A 39 -11.97 25.72 2.43
C LYS A 39 -12.00 25.64 3.95
N TYR A 40 -11.26 24.70 4.54
CA TYR A 40 -11.33 24.41 5.96
C TYR A 40 -10.12 24.87 6.75
N GLY A 41 -9.06 25.37 6.10
CA GLY A 41 -7.89 25.98 6.74
C GLY A 41 -6.95 25.00 7.43
N PHE A 42 -6.95 23.71 7.05
CA PHE A 42 -5.99 22.73 7.58
C PHE A 42 -4.57 23.09 7.12
N ALA A 43 -3.60 22.94 8.01
CA ALA A 43 -2.21 22.96 7.61
C ALA A 43 -1.84 21.62 6.91
N PRO A 44 -0.92 21.62 5.92
CA PRO A 44 -0.51 20.39 5.25
C PRO A 44 -0.09 19.26 6.21
N GLY A 45 0.65 19.59 7.30
CA GLY A 45 1.08 18.61 8.31
C GLY A 45 -0.05 18.00 9.17
N GLU A 46 -1.29 18.46 9.02
CA GLU A 46 -2.47 17.88 9.66
C GLU A 46 -3.19 16.86 8.77
N ILE A 47 -2.71 16.68 7.52
CA ILE A 47 -3.33 15.85 6.50
C ILE A 47 -2.51 14.57 6.31
N PHE A 48 -3.16 13.43 6.46
CA PHE A 48 -2.62 12.10 6.20
C PHE A 48 -3.41 11.46 5.07
N PHE A 49 -2.77 11.08 3.97
CA PHE A 49 -3.42 10.32 2.91
C PHE A 49 -3.21 8.83 3.10
N ASP A 50 -4.29 8.05 2.97
CA ASP A 50 -4.26 6.59 2.99
C ASP A 50 -4.70 6.06 1.62
N SER A 51 -3.75 5.49 0.88
CA SER A 51 -3.97 4.89 -0.44
C SER A 51 -4.49 3.45 -0.37
N THR A 52 -4.87 3.02 0.83
CA THR A 52 -5.37 1.68 1.20
C THR A 52 -4.35 0.55 1.06
N VAL A 53 -4.48 -0.45 1.91
CA VAL A 53 -3.70 -1.69 1.86
C VAL A 53 -4.62 -2.84 1.51
N PHE A 54 -4.27 -3.55 0.46
CA PHE A 54 -4.97 -4.76 0.04
C PHE A 54 -4.23 -6.01 0.52
N PRO A 55 -4.94 -7.12 0.81
CA PRO A 55 -4.28 -8.37 1.20
C PRO A 55 -3.41 -8.93 0.08
N LEU A 56 -2.12 -9.17 0.33
CA LEU A 56 -1.20 -9.72 -0.67
C LEU A 56 -1.66 -11.06 -1.24
N ALA A 57 -2.36 -11.88 -0.42
CA ALA A 57 -2.87 -13.19 -0.84
C ALA A 57 -3.83 -13.13 -2.04
N ILE A 58 -4.50 -11.99 -2.22
CA ILE A 58 -5.50 -11.78 -3.28
C ILE A 58 -5.22 -10.53 -4.11
N ASP A 59 -4.03 -9.94 -3.98
CA ASP A 59 -3.59 -8.80 -4.78
C ASP A 59 -3.16 -9.25 -6.18
N MET A 60 -4.16 -9.67 -6.95
CA MET A 60 -3.99 -10.15 -8.33
C MET A 60 -5.11 -9.56 -9.18
N PRO A 61 -4.80 -8.60 -10.05
CA PRO A 61 -5.78 -8.06 -10.99
C PRO A 61 -6.31 -9.16 -11.91
N MET A 62 -7.63 -9.17 -12.12
CA MET A 62 -8.29 -10.13 -13.02
C MET A 62 -8.15 -9.72 -14.49
N GLU A 63 -7.82 -8.48 -14.75
CA GLU A 63 -7.71 -7.91 -16.08
C GLU A 63 -6.24 -7.73 -16.48
N ALA A 64 -5.94 -7.98 -17.74
CA ALA A 64 -4.60 -7.77 -18.28
C ALA A 64 -4.25 -6.27 -18.30
N ASN A 65 -2.99 -5.96 -18.06
CA ASN A 65 -2.44 -4.60 -18.03
C ASN A 65 -3.01 -3.71 -16.89
N VAL A 66 -3.67 -4.30 -15.90
CA VAL A 66 -4.09 -3.59 -14.69
C VAL A 66 -3.05 -3.81 -13.60
N PRO A 67 -2.45 -2.75 -13.03
CA PRO A 67 -1.49 -2.87 -11.95
C PRO A 67 -2.11 -3.43 -10.67
N GLY A 68 -1.30 -4.12 -9.86
CA GLY A 68 -1.70 -4.60 -8.53
C GLY A 68 -2.05 -3.48 -7.56
N TYR A 69 -2.79 -3.82 -6.52
CA TYR A 69 -3.20 -2.85 -5.48
C TYR A 69 -2.00 -2.30 -4.70
N THR A 70 -1.02 -3.15 -4.36
CA THR A 70 0.20 -2.72 -3.66
C THR A 70 1.02 -1.77 -4.53
N TYR A 71 1.18 -2.07 -5.83
CA TYR A 71 1.83 -1.17 -6.78
C TYR A 71 1.14 0.20 -6.81
N ARG A 72 -0.18 0.22 -6.98
CA ARG A 72 -0.96 1.46 -7.04
C ARG A 72 -0.85 2.26 -5.75
N ALA A 73 -0.95 1.61 -4.61
CA ALA A 73 -0.83 2.27 -3.30
C ALA A 73 0.55 2.93 -3.15
N PHE A 74 1.62 2.22 -3.46
CA PHE A 74 2.99 2.72 -3.29
C PHE A 74 3.34 3.80 -4.31
N GLU A 75 3.00 3.63 -5.58
CA GLU A 75 3.23 4.67 -6.59
C GLU A 75 2.39 5.93 -6.34
N THR A 76 1.20 5.81 -5.75
CA THR A 76 0.41 6.97 -5.32
C THR A 76 1.12 7.72 -4.19
N ILE A 77 1.63 7.02 -3.18
CA ILE A 77 2.43 7.64 -2.10
C ILE A 77 3.63 8.38 -2.69
N LYS A 78 4.41 7.72 -3.53
CA LYS A 78 5.58 8.30 -4.20
C LYS A 78 5.21 9.55 -4.99
N LYS A 79 4.10 9.52 -5.73
CA LYS A 79 3.62 10.64 -6.51
C LYS A 79 3.22 11.82 -5.64
N ILE A 80 2.49 11.59 -4.54
CA ILE A 80 2.13 12.61 -3.54
C ILE A 80 3.40 13.21 -2.92
N LYS A 81 4.32 12.38 -2.45
CA LYS A 81 5.55 12.84 -1.77
C LYS A 81 6.53 13.55 -2.70
N SER A 82 6.43 13.34 -4.01
CA SER A 82 7.27 13.98 -5.02
C SER A 82 6.72 15.33 -5.52
N ASP A 83 5.46 15.66 -5.23
CA ASP A 83 4.83 16.88 -5.69
C ASP A 83 4.95 17.99 -4.62
N ALA A 84 5.57 19.10 -4.99
CA ALA A 84 5.75 20.28 -4.13
C ALA A 84 4.41 20.85 -3.59
N GLN A 85 3.30 20.63 -4.29
CA GLN A 85 1.96 21.03 -3.83
C GLN A 85 1.60 20.37 -2.48
N PHE A 86 2.08 19.15 -2.24
CA PHE A 86 1.82 18.38 -1.02
C PHE A 86 2.93 18.51 0.03
N ASN A 87 3.78 19.53 -0.07
CA ASN A 87 4.85 19.71 0.90
C ASN A 87 4.30 19.81 2.34
N GLY A 88 4.80 18.95 3.22
CA GLY A 88 4.35 18.82 4.60
C GLY A 88 3.22 17.82 4.85
N VAL A 89 2.56 17.29 3.81
CA VAL A 89 1.54 16.24 3.93
C VAL A 89 2.17 14.90 4.30
N HIS A 90 1.45 14.10 5.08
CA HIS A 90 1.84 12.74 5.45
C HIS A 90 1.09 11.69 4.62
N CYS A 91 1.72 10.51 4.46
CA CYS A 91 1.08 9.33 3.91
C CYS A 91 1.02 8.23 4.98
N SER A 92 -0.14 7.64 5.17
CA SER A 92 -0.41 6.60 6.17
C SER A 92 -1.00 5.35 5.54
N LEU A 93 -0.72 4.18 6.11
CA LEU A 93 -1.31 2.90 5.69
C LEU A 93 -1.70 2.04 6.89
N GLY A 94 -2.83 1.34 6.77
CA GLY A 94 -3.29 0.32 7.71
C GLY A 94 -2.62 -1.04 7.45
N ILE A 95 -1.41 -1.23 7.96
CA ILE A 95 -0.47 -2.30 7.56
C ILE A 95 -1.02 -3.72 7.75
N SER A 96 -1.78 -3.99 8.80
CA SER A 96 -2.25 -5.35 9.12
C SER A 96 -3.10 -6.00 8.01
N ASN A 97 -3.66 -5.19 7.10
CA ASN A 97 -4.44 -5.71 5.98
C ASN A 97 -3.59 -6.50 4.98
N CYS A 98 -2.31 -6.15 4.80
CA CYS A 98 -1.44 -6.82 3.82
C CYS A 98 -1.28 -8.33 4.08
N VAL A 99 -1.45 -8.77 5.33
CA VAL A 99 -1.26 -10.18 5.74
C VAL A 99 -2.56 -10.94 5.96
N ARG A 100 -3.69 -10.36 5.61
CA ARG A 100 -4.96 -11.04 5.68
C ARG A 100 -4.91 -12.28 4.79
N ASP A 101 -5.39 -13.40 5.30
CA ASP A 101 -5.46 -14.70 4.62
C ASP A 101 -4.10 -15.38 4.32
N LEU A 102 -2.97 -14.81 4.77
CA LEU A 102 -1.68 -15.49 4.68
C LEU A 102 -1.55 -16.64 5.69
N PRO A 103 -0.92 -17.77 5.32
CA PRO A 103 -0.81 -18.97 6.15
C PRO A 103 0.10 -18.80 7.36
N GLY A 104 1.10 -17.91 7.32
CA GLY A 104 2.07 -17.74 8.41
C GLY A 104 2.94 -16.49 8.26
N ARG A 105 3.93 -16.35 9.14
CA ARG A 105 4.94 -15.27 9.16
C ARG A 105 4.36 -13.83 9.06
N ARG A 106 3.14 -13.62 9.51
CA ARG A 106 2.37 -12.39 9.30
C ARG A 106 3.11 -11.14 9.80
N ILE A 107 3.70 -11.18 10.99
CA ILE A 107 4.47 -10.04 11.54
C ILE A 107 5.69 -9.75 10.66
N GLY A 108 6.41 -10.76 10.19
CA GLY A 108 7.55 -10.61 9.30
C GLY A 108 7.17 -9.95 7.97
N VAL A 109 6.04 -10.36 7.36
CA VAL A 109 5.52 -9.74 6.14
C VAL A 109 5.12 -8.29 6.38
N CYS A 110 4.45 -7.98 7.51
CA CYS A 110 4.15 -6.58 7.87
C CYS A 110 5.40 -5.72 8.00
N ARG A 111 6.48 -6.26 8.60
CA ARG A 111 7.77 -5.55 8.70
C ARG A 111 8.35 -5.25 7.33
N ALA A 112 8.38 -6.23 6.43
CA ALA A 112 8.82 -6.05 5.06
C ALA A 112 7.94 -5.03 4.31
N TYR A 113 6.62 -5.08 4.51
CA TYR A 113 5.68 -4.16 3.87
C TYR A 113 5.92 -2.71 4.30
N VAL A 114 6.07 -2.46 5.62
CA VAL A 114 6.38 -1.11 6.14
C VAL A 114 7.72 -0.61 5.60
N ALA A 115 8.76 -1.46 5.64
CA ALA A 115 10.09 -1.08 5.14
C ALA A 115 10.06 -0.73 3.65
N LYS A 116 9.37 -1.53 2.84
CA LYS A 116 9.23 -1.25 1.40
C LYS A 116 8.39 0.01 1.15
N ALA A 117 7.28 0.20 1.84
CA ALA A 117 6.44 1.40 1.71
C ALA A 117 7.19 2.69 2.09
N ALA A 118 8.11 2.62 3.07
CA ALA A 118 8.96 3.74 3.45
C ALA A 118 9.91 4.18 2.31
N GLU A 119 10.37 3.25 1.47
CA GLU A 119 11.17 3.59 0.28
C GLU A 119 10.37 4.43 -0.74
N TYR A 120 9.04 4.32 -0.73
CA TYR A 120 8.13 5.11 -1.56
C TYR A 120 7.68 6.42 -0.89
N GLY A 121 8.10 6.66 0.37
CA GLY A 121 7.82 7.89 1.10
C GLY A 121 6.71 7.78 2.17
N LEU A 122 6.30 6.56 2.55
CA LEU A 122 5.42 6.37 3.70
C LEU A 122 6.11 6.89 4.96
N ASP A 123 5.44 7.76 5.72
CA ASP A 123 5.97 8.39 6.93
C ASP A 123 5.05 8.24 8.15
N ALA A 124 3.90 7.63 7.98
CA ALA A 124 3.00 7.23 9.07
C ALA A 124 2.41 5.84 8.81
N ALA A 125 2.00 5.12 9.86
CA ALA A 125 1.36 3.82 9.71
C ALA A 125 0.45 3.50 10.90
N ILE A 126 -0.68 2.86 10.61
CA ILE A 126 -1.57 2.29 11.63
C ILE A 126 -1.11 0.86 11.87
N VAL A 127 -0.51 0.61 13.03
CA VAL A 127 0.17 -0.64 13.35
C VAL A 127 -0.03 -1.07 14.79
N ASN A 128 0.22 -2.34 15.07
CA ASN A 128 0.38 -2.80 16.46
C ASN A 128 1.82 -2.50 16.92
N VAL A 129 1.97 -1.56 17.84
CA VAL A 129 3.27 -1.12 18.35
C VAL A 129 4.09 -2.23 19.02
N ALA A 130 3.43 -3.25 19.57
CA ALA A 130 4.11 -4.41 20.16
C ALA A 130 4.88 -5.27 19.14
N HIS A 131 4.65 -5.07 17.85
CA HIS A 131 5.34 -5.79 16.79
C HIS A 131 6.67 -5.14 16.37
N HIS A 132 7.02 -3.97 16.93
CA HIS A 132 8.28 -3.26 16.71
C HIS A 132 8.62 -3.04 15.23
N TYR A 133 7.65 -2.59 14.44
CA TYR A 133 7.87 -2.25 13.03
C TYR A 133 8.89 -1.10 12.90
N GLY A 134 9.82 -1.24 11.96
CA GLY A 134 10.91 -0.29 11.76
C GLY A 134 12.08 -0.42 12.75
N GLN A 135 11.97 -1.28 13.79
CA GLN A 135 13.04 -1.53 14.77
C GLN A 135 13.74 -2.89 14.56
N VAL A 136 13.14 -3.77 13.80
CA VAL A 136 13.68 -5.10 13.49
C VAL A 136 13.87 -5.18 11.99
N GLU A 137 15.08 -5.53 11.58
CA GLU A 137 15.43 -5.71 10.16
C GLU A 137 14.51 -6.74 9.51
N PRO A 138 13.87 -6.42 8.38
CA PRO A 138 13.00 -7.36 7.68
C PRO A 138 13.80 -8.53 7.09
N ASP A 139 13.17 -9.69 7.03
CA ASP A 139 13.72 -10.86 6.35
C ASP A 139 13.88 -10.57 4.84
N PRO A 140 15.09 -10.83 4.24
CA PRO A 140 15.33 -10.52 2.83
C PRO A 140 14.38 -11.23 1.85
N GLY A 141 13.99 -12.47 2.15
CA GLY A 141 13.02 -13.20 1.29
C GLY A 141 11.61 -12.61 1.37
N LEU A 142 11.23 -12.05 2.52
CA LEU A 142 9.95 -11.33 2.65
C LEU A 142 10.02 -9.95 2.01
N MET A 143 11.18 -9.30 2.04
CA MET A 143 11.40 -8.05 1.28
C MET A 143 11.28 -8.31 -0.23
N GLU A 144 11.85 -9.40 -0.74
CA GLU A 144 11.71 -9.79 -2.14
C GLU A 144 10.25 -10.05 -2.54
N LEU A 145 9.49 -10.74 -1.67
CA LEU A 145 8.06 -10.97 -1.88
C LEU A 145 7.30 -9.65 -2.00
N VAL A 146 7.46 -8.74 -1.05
CA VAL A 146 6.76 -7.45 -1.08
C VAL A 146 7.22 -6.57 -2.24
N ASP A 147 8.50 -6.59 -2.58
CA ASP A 147 9.05 -5.86 -3.73
C ASP A 147 8.42 -6.31 -5.06
N ALA A 148 8.18 -7.61 -5.22
CA ALA A 148 7.49 -8.12 -6.40
C ALA A 148 6.07 -7.56 -6.54
N TYR A 149 5.33 -7.45 -5.42
CA TYR A 149 4.01 -6.81 -5.42
C TYR A 149 4.07 -5.30 -5.64
N ALA A 150 5.08 -4.64 -5.07
CA ALA A 150 5.33 -3.21 -5.28
C ALA A 150 5.66 -2.87 -6.75
N LYS A 151 6.17 -3.85 -7.50
CA LYS A 151 6.51 -3.72 -8.93
C LYS A 151 5.48 -4.33 -9.88
N MET A 152 4.36 -4.80 -9.39
CA MET A 152 3.32 -5.45 -10.19
C MET A 152 2.53 -4.42 -11.01
N ASP A 153 3.14 -3.96 -12.09
CA ASP A 153 2.68 -2.88 -12.97
C ASP A 153 1.58 -3.30 -13.98
N GLY A 154 1.14 -4.55 -13.91
CA GLY A 154 0.15 -5.14 -14.82
C GLY A 154 0.75 -5.91 -16.00
N SER A 155 2.07 -5.86 -16.19
CA SER A 155 2.74 -6.72 -17.18
C SER A 155 2.68 -8.18 -16.75
N ALA A 156 2.62 -9.10 -17.74
CA ALA A 156 2.62 -10.54 -17.48
C ALA A 156 3.87 -10.98 -16.70
N GLU A 157 5.01 -10.35 -16.95
CA GLU A 157 6.27 -10.66 -16.27
C GLU A 157 6.20 -10.33 -14.77
N SER A 158 5.77 -9.11 -14.41
CA SER A 158 5.65 -8.69 -13.01
C SER A 158 4.61 -9.50 -12.24
N MET A 159 3.48 -9.81 -12.88
CA MET A 159 2.43 -10.66 -12.30
C MET A 159 2.93 -12.08 -12.05
N ASN A 160 3.60 -12.71 -13.02
CA ASN A 160 4.15 -14.05 -12.88
C ASN A 160 5.19 -14.10 -11.75
N ARG A 161 6.04 -13.09 -11.62
CA ARG A 161 7.01 -13.00 -10.54
C ARG A 161 6.36 -12.94 -9.16
N ALA A 162 5.35 -12.10 -8.98
CA ALA A 162 4.61 -12.01 -7.72
C ALA A 162 3.91 -13.34 -7.37
N MET A 163 3.27 -13.99 -8.36
CA MET A 163 2.63 -15.30 -8.19
C MET A 163 3.63 -16.40 -7.78
N GLU A 164 4.78 -16.45 -8.43
CA GLU A 164 5.83 -17.42 -8.13
C GLU A 164 6.28 -17.31 -6.67
N LEU A 165 6.61 -16.09 -6.23
CA LEU A 165 7.07 -15.82 -4.86
C LEU A 165 5.96 -16.08 -3.83
N MET A 166 4.72 -15.71 -4.10
CA MET A 166 3.60 -16.04 -3.22
C MET A 166 3.36 -17.55 -3.15
N GLY A 167 3.44 -18.25 -4.27
CA GLY A 167 3.33 -19.70 -4.31
C GLY A 167 4.43 -20.39 -3.50
N LYS A 168 5.67 -19.90 -3.58
CA LYS A 168 6.81 -20.35 -2.76
C LYS A 168 6.53 -20.09 -1.28
N PHE A 169 6.17 -18.85 -0.93
CA PHE A 169 5.83 -18.47 0.45
C PHE A 169 4.74 -19.34 1.05
N CYS A 170 3.65 -19.60 0.31
CA CYS A 170 2.56 -20.43 0.77
C CYS A 170 2.99 -21.89 1.00
N ARG A 171 3.79 -22.48 0.12
CA ARG A 171 4.32 -23.85 0.30
C ARG A 171 5.20 -23.97 1.54
N GLU A 172 6.07 -23.01 1.79
CA GLU A 172 7.00 -23.00 2.91
C GLU A 172 6.34 -22.74 4.27
N ASN A 173 5.15 -22.10 4.27
CA ASN A 173 4.45 -21.68 5.49
C ASN A 173 3.12 -22.37 5.71
N ARG A 174 2.75 -23.38 4.91
CA ARG A 174 1.63 -24.27 5.23
C ARG A 174 1.94 -24.98 6.55
N LYS A 175 1.11 -24.77 7.56
CA LYS A 175 1.10 -25.67 8.73
C LYS A 175 0.82 -27.06 8.18
N GLY A 176 1.71 -28.00 8.49
CA GLY A 176 1.70 -29.34 7.93
C GLY A 176 0.31 -29.97 7.84
N ALA A 177 0.02 -30.52 6.67
CA ALA A 177 -1.09 -31.41 6.45
C ALA A 177 -0.84 -32.73 7.17
#